data_fa211c593f05bfa0a806886eb542994f
#
_entry.id   fa211c593f05bfa0a806886eb542994f
#
_cell.length_a   1.000
_cell.length_b   1.000
_cell.length_c   1.000
_cell.angle_alpha   90.00
_cell.angle_beta   90.00
_cell.angle_gamma   90.00
#
_symmetry.space_group_name_H-M   'P 1'
#
loop_
_entity.id
_entity.type
_entity.pdbx_description
1 polymer ?
#
loop_
_entity_poly.entity_id
_entity_poly.type
_entity_poly.pdbx_seq_one_letter_code
_entity_poly.pdbx_strand_id
1 'polypeptide(L)'
;QRQMCIRDRIKALKASHPHLADENCTVAVLTPGIYNSAYFEHSFLADQMGVELVESQDLQIVDGKVAMRTTQGYKTIDVLYRRVDDMFLDPLSFKEDSRLGVPGIMDIYKSGSITIANAPGTGIADDKAIYSFMPKIIKFYTGQNAILKNVETWRCSEKDHLQYVLQN
;
A
#
# COMPACT_ATOMS: atom_id res chain seq x y z
N GLN A 1 11.24 16.92 11.62
CA GLN A 1 10.14 16.63 10.65
C GLN A 1 10.08 15.15 10.26
N ARG A 2 11.18 14.48 9.83
CA ARG A 2 11.14 13.05 9.43
C ARG A 2 10.62 12.13 10.53
N GLN A 3 11.10 12.29 11.77
CA GLN A 3 10.63 11.47 12.91
C GLN A 3 9.14 11.68 13.24
N MET A 4 8.63 12.90 13.10
CA MET A 4 7.19 13.16 13.27
C MET A 4 6.36 12.40 12.23
N CYS A 5 6.72 12.48 10.95
CA CYS A 5 6.00 11.77 9.88
C CYS A 5 5.99 10.25 10.07
N ILE A 6 7.07 9.66 10.58
CA ILE A 6 7.15 8.21 10.84
C ILE A 6 6.27 7.82 12.02
N ARG A 7 6.29 8.61 13.11
CA ARG A 7 5.38 8.39 14.26
C ARG A 7 3.91 8.55 13.89
N ASP A 8 3.58 9.51 13.04
CA ASP A 8 2.22 9.70 12.57
C ASP A 8 1.79 8.56 11.65
N ARG A 9 2.70 8.02 10.83
CA ARG A 9 2.44 6.85 9.99
C ARG A 9 2.07 5.62 10.82
N ILE A 10 2.86 5.28 11.85
CA ILE A 10 2.52 4.12 12.70
C ILE A 10 1.21 4.33 13.46
N LYS A 11 0.89 5.55 13.91
CA LYS A 11 -0.41 5.85 14.50
C LYS A 11 -1.56 5.66 13.52
N ALA A 12 -1.40 6.14 12.27
CA ALA A 12 -2.40 5.97 11.23
C ALA A 12 -2.62 4.49 10.88
N LEU A 13 -1.52 3.71 10.76
CA LEU A 13 -1.60 2.27 10.53
C LEU A 13 -2.33 1.56 11.68
N LYS A 14 -1.98 1.86 12.93
CA LYS A 14 -2.68 1.29 14.09
C LYS A 14 -4.14 1.70 14.15
N ALA A 15 -4.47 2.94 13.81
CA ALA A 15 -5.87 3.41 13.77
C ALA A 15 -6.72 2.76 12.66
N SER A 16 -6.07 2.15 11.66
CA SER A 16 -6.75 1.43 10.57
C SER A 16 -6.95 -0.06 10.84
N HIS A 17 -6.70 -0.53 12.06
CA HIS A 17 -6.86 -1.95 12.41
C HIS A 17 -8.29 -2.45 12.18
N PRO A 18 -8.50 -3.74 11.86
CA PRO A 18 -9.83 -4.33 11.77
C PRO A 18 -10.62 -4.17 13.07
N HIS A 19 -11.94 -4.03 12.97
CA HIS A 19 -12.81 -3.90 14.16
C HIS A 19 -12.72 -5.07 15.14
N LEU A 20 -12.20 -6.20 14.70
CA LEU A 20 -12.04 -7.42 15.51
C LEU A 20 -10.65 -7.54 16.17
N ALA A 21 -9.76 -6.57 15.95
CA ALA A 21 -8.43 -6.57 16.56
C ALA A 21 -8.45 -5.87 17.93
N ASP A 22 -7.55 -6.34 18.82
CA ASP A 22 -7.34 -5.72 20.12
C ASP A 22 -6.59 -4.38 20.01
N GLU A 23 -6.62 -3.56 21.08
CA GLU A 23 -5.88 -2.29 21.16
C GLU A 23 -4.37 -2.45 20.90
N ASN A 24 -3.81 -3.65 21.12
CA ASN A 24 -2.42 -4.03 20.84
C ASN A 24 -2.23 -4.60 19.44
N CYS A 25 -2.86 -4.01 18.42
CA CYS A 25 -2.77 -4.50 17.04
C CYS A 25 -1.32 -4.64 16.55
N THR A 26 -1.05 -5.76 15.88
CA THR A 26 0.25 -6.05 15.27
C THR A 26 0.29 -5.47 13.86
N VAL A 27 1.26 -4.58 13.63
CA VAL A 27 1.56 -4.00 12.32
C VAL A 27 2.84 -4.62 11.77
N ALA A 28 2.87 -4.98 10.49
CA ALA A 28 4.08 -5.43 9.78
C ALA A 28 4.22 -4.75 8.42
N VAL A 29 5.43 -4.63 7.92
CA VAL A 29 5.75 -4.12 6.57
C VAL A 29 6.06 -5.29 5.65
N LEU A 30 5.26 -5.50 4.61
CA LEU A 30 5.54 -6.51 3.58
C LEU A 30 6.43 -5.92 2.49
N THR A 31 7.62 -6.50 2.34
CA THR A 31 8.60 -6.13 1.31
C THR A 31 8.74 -7.21 0.24
N PRO A 32 9.05 -6.85 -1.02
CA PRO A 32 9.45 -7.82 -2.04
C PRO A 32 10.85 -8.41 -1.82
N GLY A 33 11.58 -7.97 -0.79
CA GLY A 33 12.90 -8.48 -0.44
C GLY A 33 14.07 -7.66 -1.00
N ILE A 34 15.27 -8.18 -0.75
CA ILE A 34 16.56 -7.48 -0.96
C ILE A 34 16.87 -7.11 -2.41
N TYR A 35 16.21 -7.74 -3.37
CA TYR A 35 16.39 -7.41 -4.79
C TYR A 35 15.59 -6.20 -5.25
N ASN A 36 14.73 -5.64 -4.38
CA ASN A 36 13.99 -4.43 -4.67
C ASN A 36 14.86 -3.19 -4.41
N SER A 37 14.88 -2.25 -5.36
CA SER A 37 15.69 -1.02 -5.26
C SER A 37 15.35 -0.15 -4.05
N ALA A 38 14.12 -0.24 -3.54
CA ALA A 38 13.66 0.48 -2.35
C ALA A 38 13.77 -0.34 -1.04
N TYR A 39 14.46 -1.49 -1.04
CA TYR A 39 14.55 -2.34 0.15
C TYR A 39 15.12 -1.61 1.37
N PHE A 40 16.15 -0.78 1.18
CA PHE A 40 16.69 0.04 2.27
C PHE A 40 15.64 0.95 2.89
N GLU A 41 14.80 1.58 2.06
CA GLU A 41 13.69 2.42 2.55
C GLU A 41 12.67 1.58 3.35
N HIS A 42 12.34 0.38 2.87
CA HIS A 42 11.41 -0.52 3.57
C HIS A 42 11.95 -0.91 4.95
N SER A 43 13.21 -1.32 5.00
CA SER A 43 13.90 -1.70 6.23
C SER A 43 14.00 -0.52 7.21
N PHE A 44 14.44 0.64 6.72
CA PHE A 44 14.52 1.86 7.52
C PHE A 44 13.17 2.28 8.10
N LEU A 45 12.10 2.21 7.30
CA LEU A 45 10.75 2.55 7.77
C LEU A 45 10.26 1.58 8.83
N ALA A 46 10.46 0.27 8.64
CA ALA A 46 10.07 -0.75 9.61
C ALA A 46 10.80 -0.55 10.96
N ASP A 47 12.12 -0.34 10.91
CA ASP A 47 12.95 -0.07 12.10
C ASP A 47 12.47 1.18 12.84
N GLN A 48 12.30 2.30 12.12
CA GLN A 48 11.88 3.55 12.71
C GLN A 48 10.44 3.56 13.26
N MET A 49 9.56 2.72 12.70
CA MET A 49 8.21 2.50 13.22
C MET A 49 8.18 1.49 14.38
N GLY A 50 9.26 0.73 14.59
CA GLY A 50 9.32 -0.34 15.58
C GLY A 50 8.39 -1.51 15.22
N VAL A 51 8.29 -1.86 13.93
CA VAL A 51 7.46 -2.95 13.43
C VAL A 51 8.30 -3.95 12.63
N GLU A 52 7.79 -5.17 12.49
CA GLU A 52 8.49 -6.23 11.75
C GLU A 52 8.52 -5.94 10.24
N LEU A 53 9.66 -6.20 9.61
CA LEU A 53 9.80 -6.29 8.17
C LEU A 53 9.67 -7.74 7.77
N VAL A 54 8.69 -8.05 6.92
CA VAL A 54 8.40 -9.43 6.51
C VAL A 54 8.42 -9.57 4.98
N GLU A 55 8.84 -10.74 4.52
CA GLU A 55 8.71 -11.18 3.15
C GLU A 55 7.57 -12.21 3.05
N SER A 56 7.14 -12.56 1.83
CA SER A 56 6.10 -13.56 1.58
C SER A 56 6.36 -14.89 2.32
N GLN A 57 7.60 -15.33 2.32
CA GLN A 57 8.01 -16.60 2.95
C GLN A 57 7.88 -16.61 4.48
N ASP A 58 7.81 -15.44 5.09
CA ASP A 58 7.63 -15.30 6.54
C ASP A 58 6.16 -15.35 6.94
N LEU A 59 5.25 -15.26 5.96
CA LEU A 59 3.82 -15.15 6.18
C LEU A 59 3.08 -16.43 5.84
N GLN A 60 2.05 -16.73 6.63
CA GLN A 60 1.15 -17.85 6.42
C GLN A 60 -0.25 -17.50 6.89
N ILE A 61 -1.27 -18.14 6.29
CA ILE A 61 -2.64 -18.06 6.79
C ILE A 61 -2.83 -19.18 7.81
N VAL A 62 -3.15 -18.81 9.05
CA VAL A 62 -3.41 -19.71 10.17
C VAL A 62 -4.76 -19.33 10.77
N ASP A 63 -5.68 -20.26 10.88
CA ASP A 63 -7.02 -20.08 11.46
C ASP A 63 -7.78 -18.86 10.89
N GLY A 64 -7.69 -18.66 9.58
CA GLY A 64 -8.35 -17.54 8.89
C GLY A 64 -7.75 -16.16 9.15
N LYS A 65 -6.51 -16.10 9.62
CA LYS A 65 -5.75 -14.87 9.85
C LYS A 65 -4.39 -14.95 9.19
N VAL A 66 -3.86 -13.81 8.77
CA VAL A 66 -2.47 -13.71 8.31
C VAL A 66 -1.56 -13.69 9.54
N ALA A 67 -0.57 -14.56 9.57
CA ALA A 67 0.37 -14.65 10.66
C ALA A 67 1.81 -14.67 10.13
N MET A 68 2.73 -14.07 10.87
CA MET A 68 4.16 -14.15 10.62
C MET A 68 4.80 -15.23 11.48
N ARG A 69 5.79 -15.89 10.92
CA ARG A 69 6.61 -16.89 11.61
C ARG A 69 7.58 -16.17 12.55
N THR A 70 7.65 -16.63 13.78
CA THR A 70 8.58 -16.15 14.79
C THR A 70 9.32 -17.33 15.43
N THR A 71 10.33 -17.08 16.23
CA THR A 71 11.05 -18.11 17.02
C THR A 71 10.15 -18.78 18.08
N GLN A 72 9.01 -18.17 18.42
CA GLN A 72 8.06 -18.69 19.41
C GLN A 72 6.80 -19.28 18.76
N GLY A 73 6.75 -19.40 17.44
CA GLY A 73 5.59 -19.85 16.69
C GLY A 73 5.04 -18.77 15.76
N TYR A 74 3.72 -18.76 15.58
CA TYR A 74 3.06 -17.79 14.70
C TYR A 74 2.49 -16.62 15.49
N LYS A 75 2.69 -15.39 14.97
CA LYS A 75 2.10 -14.16 15.50
C LYS A 75 1.17 -13.55 14.45
N THR A 76 -0.10 -13.36 14.81
CA THR A 76 -1.09 -12.73 13.92
C THR A 76 -0.70 -11.30 13.57
N ILE A 77 -0.97 -10.92 12.31
CA ILE A 77 -0.82 -9.56 11.81
C ILE A 77 -2.22 -8.98 11.58
N ASP A 78 -2.50 -7.84 12.15
CA ASP A 78 -3.76 -7.12 12.03
C ASP A 78 -3.73 -6.07 10.93
N VAL A 79 -2.56 -5.42 10.75
CA VAL A 79 -2.34 -4.40 9.71
C VAL A 79 -1.06 -4.73 8.93
N LEU A 80 -1.20 -4.94 7.63
CA LEU A 80 -0.09 -5.18 6.73
C LEU A 80 0.17 -3.95 5.87
N TYR A 81 1.27 -3.24 6.15
CA TYR A 81 1.72 -2.15 5.30
C TYR A 81 2.51 -2.72 4.12
N ARG A 82 1.86 -2.84 2.97
CA ARG A 82 2.46 -3.47 1.81
C ARG A 82 3.36 -2.52 1.00
N ARG A 83 4.50 -3.05 0.57
CA ARG A 83 5.39 -2.47 -0.44
C ARG A 83 5.51 -3.37 -1.67
N VAL A 84 4.57 -4.29 -1.82
CA VAL A 84 4.40 -5.19 -2.96
C VAL A 84 3.25 -4.66 -3.82
N ASP A 85 3.42 -4.64 -5.13
CA ASP A 85 2.39 -4.18 -6.06
C ASP A 85 1.18 -5.12 -6.08
N ASP A 86 0.01 -4.59 -6.44
CA ASP A 86 -1.26 -5.31 -6.45
C ASP A 86 -1.17 -6.65 -7.20
N MET A 87 -0.56 -6.65 -8.38
CA MET A 87 -0.45 -7.84 -9.23
C MET A 87 0.33 -8.99 -8.59
N PHE A 88 1.20 -8.70 -7.63
CA PHE A 88 2.03 -9.71 -6.96
C PHE A 88 1.54 -10.07 -5.56
N LEU A 89 0.48 -9.41 -5.07
CA LEU A 89 0.04 -9.50 -3.66
C LEU A 89 -0.55 -10.87 -3.31
N ASP A 90 -1.31 -11.47 -4.22
CA ASP A 90 -1.96 -12.78 -4.02
C ASP A 90 -1.92 -13.60 -5.31
N PRO A 91 -1.12 -14.69 -5.35
CA PRO A 91 -1.04 -15.54 -6.54
C PRO A 91 -2.34 -16.27 -6.87
N LEU A 92 -3.27 -16.43 -5.92
CA LEU A 92 -4.58 -17.04 -6.19
C LEU A 92 -5.59 -16.06 -6.81
N SER A 93 -5.35 -14.76 -6.68
CA SER A 93 -6.26 -13.72 -7.17
C SER A 93 -5.71 -12.94 -8.36
N PHE A 94 -4.38 -12.87 -8.51
CA PHE A 94 -3.69 -12.05 -9.51
C PHE A 94 -2.70 -12.89 -10.33
N LYS A 95 -1.41 -12.62 -10.20
CA LYS A 95 -0.36 -13.28 -10.97
C LYS A 95 0.02 -14.61 -10.33
N GLU A 96 -0.36 -15.74 -10.96
CA GLU A 96 -0.21 -17.11 -10.42
C GLU A 96 1.21 -17.52 -10.06
N ASP A 97 2.22 -17.01 -10.79
CA ASP A 97 3.64 -17.31 -10.54
C ASP A 97 4.30 -16.35 -9.54
N SER A 98 3.52 -15.48 -8.90
CA SER A 98 4.04 -14.54 -7.90
C SER A 98 4.57 -15.29 -6.67
N ARG A 99 5.81 -14.97 -6.30
CA ARG A 99 6.45 -15.42 -5.04
C ARG A 99 6.59 -14.27 -4.02
N LEU A 100 6.06 -13.09 -4.34
CA LEU A 100 6.19 -11.89 -3.51
C LEU A 100 4.98 -11.64 -2.62
N GLY A 101 3.87 -12.33 -2.92
CA GLY A 101 2.61 -12.19 -2.21
C GLY A 101 2.29 -13.41 -1.34
N VAL A 102 1.15 -13.35 -0.68
CA VAL A 102 0.68 -14.38 0.24
C VAL A 102 -0.55 -15.05 -0.37
N PRO A 103 -0.49 -16.36 -0.70
CA PRO A 103 -1.63 -17.07 -1.27
C PRO A 103 -2.87 -16.98 -0.38
N GLY A 104 -3.99 -16.49 -0.93
CA GLY A 104 -5.27 -16.38 -0.23
C GLY A 104 -5.42 -15.14 0.66
N ILE A 105 -4.46 -14.22 0.67
CA ILE A 105 -4.56 -13.00 1.49
C ILE A 105 -5.76 -12.13 1.11
N MET A 106 -6.20 -12.17 -0.16
CA MET A 106 -7.35 -11.40 -0.61
C MET A 106 -8.66 -11.88 0.00
N ASP A 107 -8.80 -13.16 0.30
CA ASP A 107 -9.98 -13.68 0.98
C ASP A 107 -9.99 -13.26 2.46
N ILE A 108 -8.83 -13.27 3.12
CA ILE A 108 -8.68 -12.76 4.49
C ILE A 108 -8.96 -11.24 4.54
N TYR A 109 -8.52 -10.49 3.54
CA TYR A 109 -8.81 -9.06 3.42
C TYR A 109 -10.32 -8.80 3.22
N LYS A 110 -10.98 -9.55 2.34
CA LYS A 110 -12.43 -9.44 2.10
C LYS A 110 -13.26 -9.82 3.33
N SER A 111 -12.79 -10.75 4.15
CA SER A 111 -13.45 -11.12 5.42
C SER A 111 -13.34 -10.04 6.50
N GLY A 112 -12.52 -9.01 6.29
CA GLY A 112 -12.27 -7.96 7.28
C GLY A 112 -11.36 -8.39 8.42
N SER A 113 -10.63 -9.51 8.28
CA SER A 113 -9.73 -10.04 9.32
C SER A 113 -8.34 -9.41 9.28
N ILE A 114 -8.00 -8.65 8.25
CA ILE A 114 -6.76 -7.89 8.13
C ILE A 114 -7.01 -6.56 7.41
N THR A 115 -6.29 -5.54 7.79
CA THR A 115 -6.19 -4.30 7.01
C THR A 115 -4.92 -4.33 6.16
N ILE A 116 -5.07 -4.10 4.86
CA ILE A 116 -3.93 -3.93 3.94
C ILE A 116 -3.78 -2.44 3.60
N ALA A 117 -2.71 -1.85 4.03
CA ALA A 117 -2.34 -0.46 3.72
C ALA A 117 -1.15 -0.47 2.73
N ASN A 118 -1.17 0.17 1.59
CA ASN A 118 -2.30 0.82 0.93
C ASN A 118 -3.29 -0.23 0.42
N ALA A 119 -4.57 0.11 0.38
CA ALA A 119 -5.60 -0.84 -0.06
C ALA A 119 -5.30 -1.38 -1.48
N PRO A 120 -5.62 -2.67 -1.76
CA PRO A 120 -5.55 -3.20 -3.12
C PRO A 120 -6.40 -2.36 -4.09
N GLY A 121 -5.87 -2.12 -5.30
CA GLY A 121 -6.50 -1.28 -6.33
C GLY A 121 -6.15 0.20 -6.26
N THR A 122 -5.43 0.67 -5.24
CA THR A 122 -5.03 2.09 -5.13
C THR A 122 -3.90 2.49 -6.08
N GLY A 123 -3.26 1.54 -6.77
CA GLY A 123 -2.21 1.80 -7.75
C GLY A 123 -2.64 2.72 -8.90
N ILE A 124 -3.93 2.81 -9.19
CA ILE A 124 -4.46 3.77 -10.15
C ILE A 124 -4.16 5.23 -9.75
N ALA A 125 -4.04 5.51 -8.45
CA ALA A 125 -3.72 6.85 -7.94
C ALA A 125 -2.27 7.27 -8.21
N ASP A 126 -1.39 6.32 -8.50
CA ASP A 126 0.02 6.56 -8.84
C ASP A 126 0.20 6.91 -10.32
N ASP A 127 -0.81 6.69 -11.17
CA ASP A 127 -0.78 7.02 -12.58
C ASP A 127 -0.79 8.54 -12.78
N LYS A 128 0.25 9.04 -13.44
CA LYS A 128 0.39 10.49 -13.72
C LYS A 128 -0.69 11.02 -14.67
N ALA A 129 -1.30 10.17 -15.49
CA ALA A 129 -2.45 10.56 -16.28
C ALA A 129 -3.66 10.88 -15.38
N ILE A 130 -3.91 10.08 -14.34
CA ILE A 130 -4.95 10.35 -13.34
C ILE A 130 -4.70 11.67 -12.61
N TYR A 131 -3.44 11.98 -12.29
CA TYR A 131 -3.07 13.26 -11.68
C TYR A 131 -3.59 14.47 -12.46
N SER A 132 -3.56 14.41 -13.80
CA SER A 132 -4.07 15.50 -14.65
C SER A 132 -5.58 15.74 -14.49
N PHE A 133 -6.33 14.76 -14.02
CA PHE A 133 -7.78 14.87 -13.78
C PHE A 133 -8.13 15.28 -12.34
N MET A 134 -7.18 15.29 -11.40
CA MET A 134 -7.46 15.52 -9.99
C MET A 134 -8.30 16.77 -9.71
N PRO A 135 -8.07 17.94 -10.33
CA PRO A 135 -8.93 19.10 -10.11
C PRO A 135 -10.39 18.89 -10.50
N LYS A 136 -10.62 18.14 -11.60
CA LYS A 136 -11.97 17.77 -12.06
C LYS A 136 -12.63 16.77 -11.13
N ILE A 137 -11.87 15.77 -10.66
CA ILE A 137 -12.33 14.75 -9.70
C ILE A 137 -12.73 15.41 -8.39
N ILE A 138 -11.88 16.28 -7.84
CA ILE A 138 -12.18 17.03 -6.61
C ILE A 138 -13.48 17.83 -6.78
N LYS A 139 -13.59 18.60 -7.87
CA LYS A 139 -14.80 19.38 -8.13
C LYS A 139 -16.05 18.52 -8.27
N PHE A 140 -15.93 17.36 -8.91
CA PHE A 140 -17.07 16.44 -9.09
C PHE A 140 -17.58 15.90 -7.74
N TYR A 141 -16.68 15.43 -6.87
CA TYR A 141 -17.08 14.81 -5.61
C TYR A 141 -17.39 15.81 -4.49
N THR A 142 -16.73 16.97 -4.45
CA THR A 142 -16.89 17.95 -3.36
C THR A 142 -17.74 19.14 -3.73
N GLY A 143 -18.03 19.36 -5.02
CA GLY A 143 -18.66 20.57 -5.54
C GLY A 143 -17.76 21.82 -5.49
N GLN A 144 -16.54 21.71 -4.96
CA GLN A 144 -15.60 22.81 -4.75
C GLN A 144 -14.39 22.72 -5.69
N ASN A 145 -13.75 23.85 -5.93
CA ASN A 145 -12.46 23.84 -6.64
C ASN A 145 -11.35 23.35 -5.73
N ALA A 146 -10.32 22.73 -6.33
CA ALA A 146 -9.12 22.30 -5.59
C ALA A 146 -8.45 23.50 -4.90
N ILE A 147 -8.09 23.36 -3.63
CA ILE A 147 -7.37 24.39 -2.84
C ILE A 147 -5.92 24.48 -3.33
N LEU A 148 -5.26 23.33 -3.51
CA LEU A 148 -3.91 23.26 -4.04
C LEU A 148 -3.94 23.23 -5.57
N LYS A 149 -3.09 24.04 -6.20
CA LYS A 149 -2.89 23.99 -7.65
C LYS A 149 -2.10 22.76 -8.04
N ASN A 150 -2.61 22.01 -9.02
CA ASN A 150 -1.82 20.96 -9.66
C ASN A 150 -0.72 21.60 -10.52
N VAL A 151 0.39 20.87 -10.65
CA VAL A 151 1.36 21.17 -11.71
C VAL A 151 0.67 20.95 -13.06
N GLU A 152 0.85 21.88 -14.01
CA GLU A 152 0.31 21.73 -15.35
C GLU A 152 0.82 20.44 -15.99
N THR A 153 -0.11 19.62 -16.45
CA THR A 153 0.17 18.28 -16.96
C THR A 153 -0.55 18.12 -18.30
N TRP A 154 0.24 17.92 -19.34
CA TRP A 154 -0.24 17.82 -20.72
C TRP A 154 -0.34 16.34 -21.12
N ARG A 155 -1.51 15.94 -21.60
CA ARG A 155 -1.77 14.58 -22.07
C ARG A 155 -1.54 14.52 -23.58
N CYS A 156 -0.42 13.98 -24.01
CA CYS A 156 -0.05 13.91 -25.42
C CYS A 156 -0.96 12.99 -26.27
N SER A 157 -1.89 12.27 -25.66
CA SER A 157 -2.99 11.60 -26.37
C SER A 157 -4.04 12.58 -26.94
N GLU A 158 -4.09 13.80 -26.44
CA GLU A 158 -4.93 14.89 -26.93
C GLU A 158 -4.11 15.76 -27.91
N LYS A 159 -4.67 15.99 -29.11
CA LYS A 159 -3.94 16.68 -30.19
C LYS A 159 -3.45 18.07 -29.78
N ASP A 160 -4.30 18.85 -29.10
CA ASP A 160 -3.96 20.21 -28.67
C ASP A 160 -2.84 20.22 -27.63
N HIS A 161 -2.88 19.26 -26.70
CA HIS A 161 -1.83 19.10 -25.70
C HIS A 161 -0.51 18.64 -26.35
N LEU A 162 -0.57 17.68 -27.28
CA LEU A 162 0.59 17.24 -28.03
C LEU A 162 1.23 18.38 -28.83
N GLN A 163 0.42 19.15 -29.52
CA GLN A 163 0.90 20.29 -30.30
C GLN A 163 1.58 21.34 -29.41
N TYR A 164 1.01 21.63 -28.26
CA TYR A 164 1.60 22.55 -27.29
C TYR A 164 2.97 22.05 -26.81
N VAL A 165 3.07 20.77 -26.42
CA VAL A 165 4.32 20.16 -25.89
C VAL A 165 5.42 20.13 -26.96
N LEU A 166 5.06 19.92 -28.24
CA LEU A 166 6.04 19.92 -29.34
C LEU A 166 6.53 21.32 -29.72
N GLN A 167 5.82 22.37 -29.34
CA GLN A 167 6.18 23.76 -29.65
C GLN A 167 6.90 24.48 -28.50
N ASN A 168 6.91 23.91 -27.28
CA ASN A 168 7.49 24.46 -26.07
C ASN A 168 8.41 23.44 -25.37
#